data_23065d2cc1063bb9675e0452ed64604a
#
_entry.id   23065d2cc1063bb9675e0452ed64604a
#
_cell.length_a   1.000
_cell.length_b   1.000
_cell.length_c   1.000
_cell.angle_alpha   90.00
_cell.angle_beta   90.00
_cell.angle_gamma   90.00
#
_symmetry.space_group_name_H-M   'P 1'
#
loop_
_entity.id
_entity.type
_entity.pdbx_description
1 polymer ?
#
loop_
_entity_poly.entity_id
_entity_poly.type
_entity_poly.pdbx_seq_one_letter_code
_entity_poly.pdbx_strand_id
1 'polypeptide(L)'
;MTKPRVAVIGTGGTISSVGRHSLDLVRYIENNKVYEVDELLNAFPEPLEQADLVPVRLKAIPSTAIGPVDWLAINAKVNEVIDDDPSIDGIVITHGTATLEETAYFLNLVAQV
;
A
#
# COMPACT_ATOMS: atom_id res chain seq x y z
N MET A 1 -15.35 -19.10 -11.11
CA MET A 1 -15.38 -17.62 -11.09
C MET A 1 -13.95 -17.10 -11.31
N THR A 2 -13.84 -16.05 -12.07
CA THR A 2 -12.55 -15.35 -12.18
C THR A 2 -12.25 -14.61 -10.87
N LYS A 3 -10.98 -14.59 -10.47
CA LYS A 3 -10.55 -13.80 -9.31
C LYS A 3 -10.71 -12.30 -9.62
N PRO A 4 -11.10 -11.47 -8.64
CA PRO A 4 -11.07 -10.02 -8.82
C PRO A 4 -9.64 -9.54 -9.07
N ARG A 5 -9.50 -8.52 -9.90
CA ARG A 5 -8.23 -7.87 -10.19
C ARG A 5 -8.08 -6.64 -9.29
N VAL A 6 -7.09 -6.65 -8.43
CA VAL A 6 -6.93 -5.63 -7.38
C VAL A 6 -5.56 -4.96 -7.47
N ALA A 7 -5.56 -3.64 -7.63
CA ALA A 7 -4.33 -2.86 -7.54
C ALA A 7 -3.93 -2.66 -6.08
N VAL A 8 -2.66 -2.88 -5.77
CA VAL A 8 -2.11 -2.65 -4.42
C VAL A 8 -1.09 -1.52 -4.49
N ILE A 9 -1.50 -0.34 -4.03
CA ILE A 9 -0.64 0.85 -4.00
C ILE A 9 0.17 0.85 -2.70
N GLY A 10 1.49 0.81 -2.81
CA GLY A 10 2.40 0.83 -1.66
C GLY A 10 2.72 2.24 -1.18
N THR A 11 2.53 2.52 0.10
CA THR A 11 3.01 3.75 0.74
C THR A 11 4.03 3.52 1.84
N GLY A 12 4.28 2.27 2.23
CA GLY A 12 5.22 1.91 3.29
C GLY A 12 4.52 1.64 4.63
N GLY A 13 5.14 2.08 5.71
CA GLY A 13 4.68 1.83 7.07
C GLY A 13 5.22 0.51 7.66
N THR A 14 4.78 0.19 8.85
CA THR A 14 5.24 -1.00 9.61
C THR A 14 4.98 -2.30 8.85
N ILE A 15 3.89 -2.40 8.10
CA ILE A 15 3.58 -3.57 7.28
C ILE A 15 4.69 -3.90 6.27
N SER A 16 5.41 -2.88 5.81
CA SER A 16 6.52 -3.02 4.85
C SER A 16 7.88 -3.11 5.53
N SER A 17 7.97 -2.93 6.84
CA SER A 17 9.24 -2.94 7.59
C SER A 17 9.72 -4.37 7.80
N VAL A 18 11.03 -4.58 7.64
CA VAL A 18 11.66 -5.89 7.74
C VAL A 18 12.55 -5.94 8.97
N GLY A 19 12.21 -6.79 9.93
CA GLY A 19 13.04 -7.09 11.08
C GLY A 19 14.28 -7.92 10.72
N ARG A 20 15.21 -8.05 11.65
CA ARG A 20 16.43 -8.88 11.48
C ARG A 20 16.13 -10.37 11.43
N HIS A 21 15.01 -10.79 12.02
CA HIS A 21 14.47 -12.14 12.01
C HIS A 21 12.96 -12.10 12.28
N SER A 22 12.27 -13.21 12.10
CA SER A 22 10.80 -13.31 12.16
C SER A 22 10.17 -12.93 13.52
N LEU A 23 10.94 -12.95 14.61
CA LEU A 23 10.49 -12.55 15.94
C LEU A 23 10.97 -11.17 16.38
N ASP A 24 11.55 -10.39 15.46
CA ASP A 24 11.94 -9.00 15.72
C ASP A 24 10.72 -8.08 15.61
N LEU A 25 9.89 -8.08 16.65
CA LEU A 25 8.66 -7.29 16.73
C LEU A 25 8.85 -5.92 17.39
N VAL A 26 10.07 -5.61 17.85
CA VAL A 26 10.36 -4.39 18.61
C VAL A 26 11.39 -3.51 17.92
N ARG A 27 12.43 -4.11 17.36
CA ARG A 27 13.57 -3.38 16.78
C ARG A 27 13.62 -3.41 15.25
N TYR A 28 12.54 -3.83 14.60
CA TYR A 28 12.48 -3.91 13.14
C TYR A 28 12.81 -2.58 12.44
N ILE A 29 12.47 -1.45 13.06
CA ILE A 29 12.77 -0.11 12.51
C ILE A 29 14.29 0.13 12.45
N GLU A 30 15.05 -0.39 13.42
CA GLU A 30 16.52 -0.22 13.48
C GLU A 30 17.23 -0.92 12.32
N ASN A 31 16.60 -1.89 11.69
CA ASN A 31 17.13 -2.60 10.53
C ASN A 31 17.17 -1.75 9.26
N ASN A 32 16.43 -0.65 9.21
CA ASN A 32 16.31 0.26 8.06
C ASN A 32 16.01 -0.42 6.73
N LYS A 33 15.39 -1.59 6.76
CA LYS A 33 14.96 -2.32 5.58
C LYS A 33 13.45 -2.25 5.45
N VAL A 34 13.00 -1.78 4.29
CA VAL A 34 11.59 -1.64 3.96
C VAL A 34 11.35 -2.31 2.61
N TYR A 35 10.32 -3.14 2.53
CA TYR A 35 9.86 -3.69 1.26
C TYR A 35 9.12 -2.65 0.44
N GLU A 36 9.39 -2.61 -0.85
CA GLU A 36 8.45 -2.09 -1.82
C GLU A 36 7.23 -3.01 -1.91
N VAL A 37 6.10 -2.52 -2.43
CA VAL A 37 4.84 -3.28 -2.42
C VAL A 37 4.92 -4.62 -3.15
N ASP A 38 5.63 -4.69 -4.26
CA ASP A 38 5.84 -5.93 -5.01
C ASP A 38 6.70 -6.94 -4.23
N GLU A 39 7.72 -6.46 -3.52
CA GLU A 39 8.53 -7.29 -2.62
C GLU A 39 7.69 -7.81 -1.45
N LEU A 40 6.82 -6.96 -0.88
CA LEU A 40 5.89 -7.34 0.18
C LEU A 40 4.93 -8.45 -0.29
N LEU A 41 4.30 -8.28 -1.45
CA LEU A 41 3.37 -9.28 -2.01
C LEU A 41 4.09 -10.60 -2.36
N ASN A 42 5.32 -10.53 -2.82
CA ASN A 42 6.13 -11.73 -3.09
C ASN A 42 6.52 -12.47 -1.81
N ALA A 43 6.71 -11.74 -0.69
CA ALA A 43 7.03 -12.35 0.60
C ALA A 43 5.82 -13.05 1.25
N PHE A 44 4.60 -12.65 0.90
CA PHE A 44 3.34 -13.17 1.44
C PHE A 44 2.38 -13.52 0.31
N PRO A 45 2.48 -14.74 -0.26
CA PRO A 45 1.74 -15.12 -1.47
C PRO A 45 0.26 -15.44 -1.22
N GLU A 46 -0.19 -15.57 0.03
CA GLU A 46 -1.55 -15.98 0.37
C GLU A 46 -2.64 -15.09 -0.27
N PRO A 47 -2.49 -13.76 -0.36
CA PRO A 47 -3.49 -12.92 -1.02
C PRO A 47 -3.68 -13.23 -2.51
N LEU A 48 -2.65 -13.79 -3.18
CA LEU A 48 -2.74 -14.22 -4.59
C LEU A 48 -3.72 -15.39 -4.80
N GLU A 49 -4.07 -16.10 -3.74
CA GLU A 49 -5.10 -17.13 -3.80
C GLU A 49 -6.50 -16.53 -3.98
N GLN A 50 -6.71 -15.29 -3.51
CA GLN A 50 -7.99 -14.60 -3.49
C GLN A 50 -8.19 -13.63 -4.65
N ALA A 51 -7.13 -13.00 -5.13
CA ALA A 51 -7.18 -11.95 -6.14
C ALA A 51 -5.98 -12.01 -7.10
N ASP A 52 -6.17 -11.44 -8.30
CA ASP A 52 -5.09 -11.08 -9.21
C ASP A 52 -4.54 -9.72 -8.79
N LEU A 53 -3.37 -9.71 -8.13
CA LEU A 53 -2.82 -8.52 -7.52
C LEU A 53 -1.87 -7.78 -8.48
N VAL A 54 -2.12 -6.49 -8.65
CA VAL A 54 -1.30 -5.58 -9.46
C VAL A 54 -0.54 -4.64 -8.52
N PRO A 55 0.75 -4.88 -8.28
CA PRO A 55 1.54 -4.00 -7.40
C PRO A 55 1.82 -2.66 -8.07
N VAL A 56 1.61 -1.59 -7.32
CA VAL A 56 1.85 -0.21 -7.77
C VAL A 56 2.75 0.48 -6.75
N ARG A 57 4.01 0.69 -7.08
CA ARG A 57 4.95 1.43 -6.23
C ARG A 57 4.57 2.91 -6.25
N LEU A 58 4.45 3.52 -5.07
CA LEU A 58 4.27 4.95 -4.91
C LEU A 58 5.26 5.52 -3.91
N LYS A 59 5.27 4.98 -2.69
CA LYS A 59 6.17 5.38 -1.60
C LYS A 59 6.50 4.18 -0.72
N ALA A 60 7.58 4.28 0.03
CA ALA A 60 7.98 3.31 1.06
C ALA A 60 8.51 4.08 2.29
N ILE A 61 7.64 4.90 2.91
CA ILE A 61 7.97 5.81 4.00
C ILE A 61 7.15 5.49 5.26
N PRO A 62 7.62 5.87 6.46
CA PRO A 62 6.80 5.77 7.67
C PRO A 62 5.58 6.68 7.57
N SER A 63 4.43 6.25 8.07
CA SER A 63 3.19 7.03 7.98
C SER A 63 3.24 8.36 8.74
N THR A 64 4.12 8.49 9.72
CA THR A 64 4.40 9.76 10.40
C THR A 64 4.97 10.85 9.49
N ALA A 65 5.51 10.45 8.32
CA ALA A 65 6.01 11.37 7.29
C ALA A 65 4.97 11.67 6.20
N ILE A 66 3.82 10.99 6.20
CA ILE A 66 2.75 11.22 5.23
C ILE A 66 1.93 12.46 5.63
N GLY A 67 1.76 13.38 4.69
CA GLY A 67 1.02 14.63 4.86
C GLY A 67 0.24 15.03 3.61
N PRO A 68 -0.24 16.28 3.54
CA PRO A 68 -1.13 16.74 2.46
C PRO A 68 -0.58 16.54 1.04
N VAL A 69 0.71 16.73 0.83
CA VAL A 69 1.36 16.50 -0.48
C VAL A 69 1.28 15.03 -0.88
N ASP A 70 1.46 14.14 0.09
CA ASP A 70 1.37 12.70 -0.13
C ASP A 70 -0.06 12.25 -0.39
N TRP A 71 -1.05 12.83 0.32
CA TRP A 71 -2.47 12.56 0.07
C TRP A 71 -2.88 12.91 -1.36
N LEU A 72 -2.41 14.06 -1.87
CA LEU A 72 -2.65 14.44 -3.27
C LEU A 72 -2.00 13.44 -4.23
N ALA A 73 -0.78 13.00 -3.94
CA ALA A 73 -0.09 12.00 -4.75
C ALA A 73 -0.79 10.64 -4.73
N ILE A 74 -1.29 10.21 -3.57
CA ILE A 74 -2.06 8.97 -3.43
C ILE A 74 -3.35 9.06 -4.24
N ASN A 75 -4.11 10.15 -4.12
CA ASN A 75 -5.35 10.34 -4.87
C ASN A 75 -5.11 10.38 -6.38
N ALA A 76 -4.07 11.08 -6.84
CA ALA A 76 -3.68 11.10 -8.24
C ALA A 76 -3.33 9.69 -8.75
N LYS A 77 -2.62 8.89 -7.95
CA LYS A 77 -2.26 7.53 -8.32
C LYS A 77 -3.48 6.60 -8.35
N VAL A 78 -4.44 6.76 -7.47
CA VAL A 78 -5.73 6.04 -7.50
C VAL A 78 -6.44 6.28 -8.83
N ASN A 79 -6.58 7.53 -9.25
CA ASN A 79 -7.24 7.87 -10.52
C ASN A 79 -6.44 7.33 -11.72
N GLU A 80 -5.12 7.50 -11.73
CA GLU A 80 -4.24 6.99 -12.79
C GLU A 80 -4.41 5.47 -12.98
N VAL A 81 -4.42 4.70 -11.88
CA VAL A 81 -4.55 3.24 -11.92
C VAL A 81 -5.86 2.80 -12.58
N ILE A 82 -6.97 3.49 -12.28
CA ILE A 82 -8.28 3.17 -12.83
C ILE A 82 -8.39 3.59 -14.29
N ASP A 83 -7.84 4.75 -14.63
CA ASP A 83 -7.85 5.26 -16.00
C ASP A 83 -6.99 4.39 -16.93
N ASP A 84 -5.84 3.91 -16.45
CA ASP A 84 -4.90 3.11 -17.23
C ASP A 84 -5.35 1.65 -17.40
N ASP A 85 -6.02 1.09 -16.39
CA ASP A 85 -6.50 -0.30 -16.43
C ASP A 85 -7.96 -0.42 -15.94
N PRO A 86 -8.94 -0.26 -16.85
CA PRO A 86 -10.36 -0.39 -16.51
C PRO A 86 -10.78 -1.79 -16.04
N SER A 87 -9.89 -2.78 -16.08
CA SER A 87 -10.17 -4.13 -15.56
C SER A 87 -9.91 -4.27 -14.06
N ILE A 88 -9.44 -3.21 -13.39
CA ILE A 88 -9.26 -3.18 -11.94
C ILE A 88 -10.62 -3.14 -11.25
N ASP A 89 -10.92 -4.16 -10.45
CA ASP A 89 -12.15 -4.27 -9.67
C ASP A 89 -12.08 -3.52 -8.33
N GLY A 90 -10.87 -3.23 -7.84
CA GLY A 90 -10.68 -2.54 -6.57
C GLY A 90 -9.24 -2.12 -6.31
N ILE A 91 -9.07 -1.23 -5.35
CA ILE A 91 -7.75 -0.72 -4.94
C ILE A 91 -7.55 -0.95 -3.44
N VAL A 92 -6.39 -1.45 -3.09
CA VAL A 92 -5.89 -1.53 -1.70
C VAL A 92 -4.68 -0.62 -1.58
N ILE A 93 -4.61 0.16 -0.51
CA ILE A 93 -3.45 1.01 -0.20
C ILE A 93 -2.81 0.49 1.08
N THR A 94 -1.56 0.03 1.01
CA THR A 94 -0.81 -0.33 2.22
C THR A 94 -0.30 0.93 2.88
N HIS A 95 -0.50 1.04 4.21
CA HIS A 95 -0.24 2.28 4.94
C HIS A 95 0.14 1.99 6.39
N GLY A 96 1.01 2.79 6.96
CA GLY A 96 1.31 2.72 8.38
C GLY A 96 0.16 3.27 9.24
N THR A 97 0.02 2.75 10.45
CA THR A 97 -1.16 3.01 11.30
C THR A 97 -1.16 4.38 11.98
N ALA A 98 -0.03 5.09 12.04
CA ALA A 98 0.05 6.37 12.77
C ALA A 98 -0.84 7.48 12.17
N THR A 99 -1.02 7.49 10.85
CA THR A 99 -1.84 8.50 10.13
C THR A 99 -2.80 7.87 9.12
N LEU A 100 -3.11 6.59 9.28
CA LEU A 100 -3.99 5.86 8.37
C LEU A 100 -5.38 6.51 8.30
N GLU A 101 -5.92 6.90 9.43
CA GLU A 101 -7.26 7.48 9.52
C GLU A 101 -7.37 8.81 8.77
N GLU A 102 -6.37 9.67 8.84
CA GLU A 102 -6.35 10.95 8.12
C GLU A 102 -6.29 10.71 6.61
N THR A 103 -5.42 9.83 6.16
CA THR A 103 -5.32 9.46 4.74
C THR A 103 -6.62 8.84 4.24
N ALA A 104 -7.20 7.91 4.99
CA ALA A 104 -8.45 7.25 4.63
C ALA A 104 -9.62 8.24 4.57
N TYR A 105 -9.71 9.15 5.54
CA TYR A 105 -10.76 10.17 5.55
C TYR A 105 -10.61 11.15 4.38
N PHE A 106 -9.39 11.59 4.09
CA PHE A 106 -9.13 12.43 2.92
C PHE A 106 -9.58 11.74 1.62
N LEU A 107 -9.19 10.51 1.41
CA LEU A 107 -9.58 9.75 0.21
C LEU A 107 -11.09 9.54 0.13
N ASN A 108 -11.76 9.28 1.26
CA ASN A 108 -13.22 9.16 1.30
C ASN A 108 -13.94 10.44 0.82
N LEU A 109 -13.32 11.60 0.99
CA LEU A 109 -13.91 12.88 0.55
C LEU A 109 -13.63 13.20 -0.92
N VAL A 110 -12.50 12.74 -1.47
CA VAL A 110 -12.02 13.22 -2.78
C VAL A 110 -11.88 12.15 -3.85
N ALA A 111 -11.77 10.88 -3.49
CA ALA A 111 -11.61 9.81 -4.48
C ALA A 111 -12.88 9.63 -5.31
N GLN A 112 -12.69 9.54 -6.63
CA GLN A 112 -13.78 9.39 -7.61
C GLN A 112 -13.77 7.98 -8.19
N VAL A 113 -13.96 7.00 -7.32
CA VAL A 113 -13.92 5.58 -7.64
C VAL A 113 -15.20 4.86 -7.23
#